data_7b932d86c5ecb9909c0edb211ae846e1
#
_entry.id   7b932d86c5ecb9909c0edb211ae846e1
#
_cell.length_a   1.000
_cell.length_b   1.000
_cell.length_c   1.000
_cell.angle_alpha   90.00
_cell.angle_beta   90.00
_cell.angle_gamma   90.00
#
_symmetry.space_group_name_H-M   'P 1'
#
loop_
_entity.id
_entity.type
_entity.pdbx_description
1 polymer ?
#
loop_
_entity_poly.entity_id
_entity_poly.type
_entity_poly.pdbx_seq_one_letter_code
_entity_poly.pdbx_strand_id
1 'polypeptide(L)'
;MSEANRKRGRPRKFRKFDELYDSCPLEMRRPIYCEGIGVRRGKRGDTIWAKVQLPQGGTWNGKTYLPGHGAEIKLGRKSSVTWQEAIDQRDELQRRADNNLPLEDDPIPTFKAWSNDWYERKKASAKRPDTIKVHLDVHLVPTFGGTRIDRIKPSDIERWLAAKNTDGLSPGYLKRMVNTLKSILYDALREGYVTENPATKINPIKGLHARQRFLDPAEIVLLLVEAEKVEPWLKDVIVWALHSGMRRGEIQEMCWPDILDLPGGGKVVTLATTKSGKPRSVICTTGMLEVLNRQAKLRDDDDDDDRIFPVSAMTWRRRWEKARKAAGLEDIDFHDLRRTNATQAAASGVDLRTLAARIGHTDLAMLEKHYAMVVGSAEHEAAEKIQKTFEELTGNVVPIKGNR
;
A
#
# COMPACT_ATOMS: atom_id res chain seq x y z
N MET A 1 76.96 36.47 12.60
CA MET A 1 76.36 37.80 12.45
C MET A 1 74.98 37.60 11.95
N SER A 2 74.13 37.75 12.80
CA SER A 2 72.92 38.51 13.18
C SER A 2 71.70 37.96 12.45
N GLU A 3 70.89 37.30 13.19
CA GLU A 3 69.69 37.78 13.85
C GLU A 3 68.55 38.19 12.94
N ALA A 4 67.56 37.36 12.90
CA ALA A 4 66.17 37.83 12.99
C ALA A 4 65.27 36.71 13.47
N ASN A 5 65.31 36.46 14.76
CA ASN A 5 64.27 35.66 15.49
C ASN A 5 63.01 36.53 15.63
N ARG A 6 62.19 36.61 14.59
CA ARG A 6 60.92 37.30 14.68
C ARG A 6 59.98 36.43 15.53
N LYS A 7 59.81 36.81 16.80
CA LYS A 7 58.76 36.36 17.71
C LYS A 7 57.42 36.40 16.94
N ARG A 8 56.85 35.23 16.65
CA ARG A 8 55.47 35.10 16.23
C ARG A 8 54.61 35.64 17.36
N GLY A 9 54.08 36.86 17.20
CA GLY A 9 53.11 37.45 18.11
C GLY A 9 51.91 36.53 18.28
N ARG A 10 51.39 36.42 19.50
CA ARG A 10 50.11 35.75 19.76
C ARG A 10 49.07 36.33 18.83
N PRO A 11 48.23 35.49 18.18
CA PRO A 11 47.17 35.99 17.30
C PRO A 11 46.27 36.96 18.07
N ARG A 12 46.00 38.13 17.49
CA ARG A 12 45.05 39.10 18.06
C ARG A 12 43.69 38.40 18.22
N LYS A 13 43.11 38.48 19.40
CA LYS A 13 41.72 38.03 19.63
C LYS A 13 40.79 39.09 19.06
N PHE A 14 40.19 38.78 17.91
CA PHE A 14 39.14 39.61 17.34
C PHE A 14 37.84 39.34 18.11
N ARG A 15 37.10 40.38 18.46
CA ARG A 15 35.85 40.24 19.25
C ARG A 15 34.60 40.29 18.39
N LYS A 16 34.72 40.71 17.13
CA LYS A 16 33.61 40.82 16.17
C LYS A 16 34.06 40.43 14.78
N PHE A 17 33.09 39.98 13.99
CA PHE A 17 33.30 39.56 12.59
C PHE A 17 33.91 40.67 11.71
N ASP A 18 33.41 41.91 11.86
CA ASP A 18 33.85 43.03 11.08
C ASP A 18 35.32 43.36 11.36
N GLU A 19 35.77 43.31 12.65
CA GLU A 19 37.18 43.49 13.01
C GLU A 19 38.06 42.40 12.40
N LEU A 20 37.59 41.14 12.35
CA LEU A 20 38.31 40.07 11.69
C LEU A 20 38.39 40.31 10.19
N TYR A 21 37.23 40.67 9.58
CA TYR A 21 37.14 40.94 8.15
C TYR A 21 38.02 42.10 7.69
N ASP A 22 37.95 43.21 8.41
CA ASP A 22 38.74 44.43 8.10
C ASP A 22 40.24 44.24 8.27
N SER A 23 40.64 43.33 9.18
CA SER A 23 42.03 42.96 9.38
C SER A 23 42.60 41.99 8.34
N CYS A 24 41.75 41.40 7.49
CA CYS A 24 42.16 40.43 6.51
C CYS A 24 42.80 41.11 5.26
N PRO A 25 44.03 40.75 4.86
CA PRO A 25 44.64 41.22 3.62
C PRO A 25 43.78 40.84 2.40
N LEU A 26 43.78 41.70 1.38
CA LEU A 26 43.22 41.32 0.07
C LEU A 26 44.04 40.17 -0.52
N GLU A 27 43.33 39.15 -1.04
CA GLU A 27 43.94 37.96 -1.66
C GLU A 27 44.70 37.03 -0.68
N MET A 28 43.95 36.32 0.15
CA MET A 28 44.53 35.37 1.09
C MET A 28 44.53 33.93 0.55
N ARG A 29 45.61 33.19 0.79
CA ARG A 29 45.69 31.75 0.49
C ARG A 29 44.97 30.89 1.54
N ARG A 30 44.93 31.32 2.80
CA ARG A 30 44.30 30.59 3.93
C ARG A 30 43.36 31.52 4.71
N PRO A 31 42.32 31.03 5.31
CA PRO A 31 41.43 31.82 6.16
C PRO A 31 42.12 32.24 7.46
N ILE A 32 41.78 33.43 7.97
CA ILE A 32 42.09 33.84 9.33
C ILE A 32 40.89 33.54 10.20
N TYR A 33 41.14 33.03 11.40
CA TYR A 33 40.08 32.55 12.30
C TYR A 33 39.93 33.41 13.55
N CYS A 34 38.66 33.63 13.95
CA CYS A 34 38.24 34.13 15.24
C CYS A 34 37.16 33.17 15.78
N GLU A 35 37.36 32.66 16.97
CA GLU A 35 36.44 31.73 17.65
C GLU A 35 35.99 30.55 16.78
N GLY A 36 36.88 30.03 15.96
CA GLY A 36 36.58 28.88 15.08
C GLY A 36 35.93 29.25 13.76
N ILE A 37 35.55 30.49 13.54
CA ILE A 37 35.06 30.98 12.25
C ILE A 37 36.17 31.75 11.54
N GLY A 38 36.41 31.46 10.29
CA GLY A 38 37.45 32.04 9.48
C GLY A 38 36.89 32.77 8.25
N VAL A 39 37.59 33.81 7.85
CA VAL A 39 37.34 34.55 6.59
C VAL A 39 38.54 34.41 5.67
N ARG A 40 38.26 34.12 4.41
CA ARG A 40 39.24 34.17 3.35
C ARG A 40 38.78 35.13 2.25
N ARG A 41 39.56 36.20 2.01
CA ARG A 41 39.34 37.13 0.89
C ARG A 41 39.93 36.57 -0.39
N GLY A 42 39.22 36.67 -1.50
CA GLY A 42 39.70 36.15 -2.77
C GLY A 42 39.14 36.89 -3.99
N LYS A 43 39.86 36.87 -5.12
CA LYS A 43 39.48 37.51 -6.38
C LYS A 43 38.06 37.15 -6.88
N ARG A 44 37.56 35.96 -6.56
CA ARG A 44 36.23 35.45 -6.96
C ARG A 44 35.16 35.61 -5.87
N GLY A 45 35.47 36.43 -4.85
CA GLY A 45 34.59 36.68 -3.70
C GLY A 45 35.13 36.08 -2.40
N ASP A 46 34.66 36.66 -1.32
CA ASP A 46 35.05 36.28 0.03
C ASP A 46 34.28 35.06 0.52
N THR A 47 34.94 34.21 1.30
CA THR A 47 34.38 32.96 1.77
C THR A 47 34.51 32.82 3.29
N ILE A 48 33.49 32.23 3.91
CA ILE A 48 33.44 31.93 5.34
C ILE A 48 33.77 30.45 5.56
N TRP A 49 34.53 30.17 6.60
CA TRP A 49 35.04 28.87 6.95
C TRP A 49 34.81 28.58 8.43
N ALA A 50 34.53 27.30 8.77
CA ALA A 50 34.54 26.82 10.13
C ALA A 50 35.77 25.94 10.39
N LYS A 51 36.30 26.03 11.60
CA LYS A 51 37.29 25.09 12.11
C LYS A 51 36.63 24.18 13.12
N VAL A 52 36.57 22.91 12.78
CA VAL A 52 35.88 21.85 13.58
C VAL A 52 36.90 20.80 13.95
N GLN A 53 36.88 20.33 15.21
CA GLN A 53 37.69 19.20 15.65
C GLN A 53 36.94 17.90 15.32
N LEU A 54 37.64 16.93 14.75
CA LEU A 54 37.06 15.67 14.32
C LEU A 54 37.70 14.49 15.08
N PRO A 55 37.24 14.15 16.28
CA PRO A 55 37.83 13.06 17.08
C PRO A 55 37.87 11.72 16.34
N GLN A 56 36.81 11.40 15.61
CA GLN A 56 36.65 10.17 14.84
C GLN A 56 36.86 10.34 13.32
N GLY A 57 37.23 11.54 12.86
CA GLY A 57 37.26 11.87 11.44
C GLY A 57 35.87 12.19 10.88
N GLY A 58 35.74 12.17 9.55
CA GLY A 58 34.46 12.43 8.87
C GLY A 58 34.62 12.84 7.42
N THR A 59 33.51 12.99 6.71
CA THR A 59 33.47 13.43 5.30
C THR A 59 32.62 14.69 5.18
N TRP A 60 33.11 15.68 4.41
CA TRP A 60 32.40 16.91 4.08
C TRP A 60 32.68 17.30 2.62
N ASN A 61 31.64 17.53 1.84
CA ASN A 61 31.72 17.85 0.39
C ASN A 61 32.65 16.89 -0.37
N GLY A 62 32.53 15.58 -0.09
CA GLY A 62 33.33 14.53 -0.71
C GLY A 62 34.81 14.48 -0.27
N LYS A 63 35.22 15.32 0.69
CA LYS A 63 36.57 15.30 1.26
C LYS A 63 36.57 14.58 2.60
N THR A 64 37.38 13.52 2.70
CA THR A 64 37.57 12.76 3.94
C THR A 64 38.62 13.40 4.85
N TYR A 65 38.32 13.51 6.14
CA TYR A 65 39.20 14.01 7.19
C TYR A 65 39.55 12.89 8.17
N LEU A 66 40.84 12.82 8.52
CA LEU A 66 41.35 11.78 9.39
C LEU A 66 40.95 12.00 10.88
N PRO A 67 40.84 10.95 11.69
CA PRO A 67 40.59 11.06 13.14
C PRO A 67 41.63 11.92 13.86
N GLY A 68 41.19 12.69 14.87
CA GLY A 68 42.05 13.51 15.71
C GLY A 68 42.56 14.80 15.07
N HIS A 69 42.18 15.12 13.83
CA HIS A 69 42.60 16.31 13.14
C HIS A 69 41.49 17.39 13.12
N GLY A 70 41.89 18.66 13.18
CA GLY A 70 40.96 19.76 12.96
C GLY A 70 40.69 19.92 11.45
N ALA A 71 39.41 19.98 11.08
CA ALA A 71 38.98 20.24 9.72
C ALA A 71 38.71 21.73 9.50
N GLU A 72 39.15 22.25 8.34
CA GLU A 72 38.76 23.58 7.84
C GLU A 72 37.64 23.40 6.81
N ILE A 73 36.41 23.72 7.21
CA ILE A 73 35.19 23.47 6.42
C ILE A 73 34.69 24.80 5.85
N LYS A 74 34.51 24.87 4.54
CA LYS A 74 33.94 26.04 3.88
C LYS A 74 32.44 26.07 4.09
N LEU A 75 31.89 27.10 4.73
CA LEU A 75 30.45 27.26 4.98
C LEU A 75 29.71 27.94 3.83
N GLY A 76 30.35 28.91 3.16
CA GLY A 76 29.72 29.62 2.05
C GLY A 76 30.45 30.89 1.61
N ARG A 77 29.76 31.72 0.81
CA ARG A 77 30.22 33.09 0.49
C ARG A 77 29.75 34.06 1.57
N LYS A 78 30.53 35.11 1.87
CA LYS A 78 30.15 36.16 2.83
C LYS A 78 28.83 36.84 2.46
N SER A 79 28.50 36.94 1.18
CA SER A 79 27.23 37.50 0.70
C SER A 79 25.98 36.64 0.99
N SER A 80 26.16 35.36 1.37
CA SER A 80 25.09 34.40 1.55
C SER A 80 25.04 33.76 2.93
N VAL A 81 26.02 34.05 3.80
CA VAL A 81 26.09 33.50 5.17
C VAL A 81 26.40 34.62 6.13
N THR A 82 25.51 34.86 7.08
CA THR A 82 25.75 35.82 8.17
C THR A 82 26.71 35.25 9.21
N TRP A 83 27.23 36.11 10.07
CA TRP A 83 28.12 35.67 11.15
C TRP A 83 27.43 34.73 12.13
N GLN A 84 26.20 35.03 12.49
CA GLN A 84 25.44 34.19 13.41
C GLN A 84 25.15 32.79 12.78
N GLU A 85 24.74 32.75 11.54
CA GLU A 85 24.55 31.50 10.81
C GLU A 85 25.82 30.66 10.71
N ALA A 86 26.99 31.34 10.56
CA ALA A 86 28.28 30.66 10.53
C ALA A 86 28.64 30.04 11.90
N ILE A 87 28.34 30.73 13.01
CA ILE A 87 28.52 30.21 14.36
C ILE A 87 27.61 29.00 14.56
N ASP A 88 26.30 29.12 14.25
CA ASP A 88 25.31 28.07 14.43
C ASP A 88 25.68 26.82 13.63
N GLN A 89 26.11 26.99 12.37
CA GLN A 89 26.59 25.88 11.52
C GLN A 89 27.86 25.23 12.09
N ARG A 90 28.83 26.04 12.56
CA ARG A 90 30.05 25.52 13.17
C ARG A 90 29.73 24.70 14.43
N ASP A 91 28.86 25.21 15.28
CA ASP A 91 28.46 24.55 16.52
C ASP A 91 27.71 23.26 16.26
N GLU A 92 26.84 23.23 15.26
CA GLU A 92 26.16 22.01 14.84
C GLU A 92 27.16 20.98 14.27
N LEU A 93 28.10 21.40 13.43
CA LEU A 93 29.16 20.52 12.91
C LEU A 93 30.04 19.95 14.04
N GLN A 94 30.39 20.78 15.02
CA GLN A 94 31.16 20.32 16.19
C GLN A 94 30.35 19.33 17.03
N ARG A 95 29.06 19.61 17.29
CA ARG A 95 28.16 18.71 18.01
C ARG A 95 28.01 17.35 17.29
N ARG A 96 27.89 17.36 15.95
CA ARG A 96 27.87 16.12 15.16
C ARG A 96 29.18 15.35 15.29
N ALA A 97 30.33 16.03 15.17
CA ALA A 97 31.65 15.43 15.31
C ALA A 97 31.87 14.81 16.70
N ASP A 98 31.47 15.51 17.76
CA ASP A 98 31.62 15.06 19.14
C ASP A 98 30.73 13.83 19.45
N ASN A 99 29.57 13.72 18.80
CA ASN A 99 28.64 12.59 18.92
C ASN A 99 28.87 11.49 17.86
N ASN A 100 29.96 11.56 17.10
CA ASN A 100 30.27 10.62 16.02
C ASN A 100 29.17 10.50 14.96
N LEU A 101 28.45 11.59 14.69
CA LEU A 101 27.45 11.69 13.66
C LEU A 101 28.09 12.15 12.33
N PRO A 102 27.52 11.80 11.16
CA PRO A 102 27.95 12.32 9.88
C PRO A 102 27.96 13.85 9.86
N LEU A 103 29.02 14.48 9.33
CA LEU A 103 29.12 15.94 9.23
C LEU A 103 28.15 16.53 8.22
N GLU A 104 27.79 15.75 7.22
CA GLU A 104 26.79 16.08 6.21
C GLU A 104 25.59 15.18 6.41
N ASP A 105 24.39 15.70 6.14
CA ASP A 105 23.23 14.86 5.96
C ASP A 105 23.45 14.00 4.71
N ASP A 106 23.07 12.75 4.75
CA ASP A 106 23.11 11.90 3.57
C ASP A 106 22.42 12.61 2.40
N PRO A 107 23.06 12.65 1.22
CA PRO A 107 22.48 13.35 0.10
C PRO A 107 21.10 12.79 -0.19
N ILE A 108 20.10 13.66 -0.18
CA ILE A 108 18.71 13.24 -0.43
C ILE A 108 18.65 12.51 -1.78
N PRO A 109 18.25 11.24 -1.79
CA PRO A 109 18.33 10.40 -2.97
C PRO A 109 17.36 10.85 -4.07
N THR A 110 17.67 10.49 -5.32
CA THR A 110 16.69 10.57 -6.40
C THR A 110 15.60 9.53 -6.21
N PHE A 111 14.43 9.76 -6.79
CA PHE A 111 13.33 8.79 -6.75
C PHE A 111 13.74 7.41 -7.26
N LYS A 112 14.56 7.34 -8.34
CA LYS A 112 15.07 6.08 -8.88
C LYS A 112 15.93 5.33 -7.87
N ALA A 113 16.88 6.01 -7.24
CA ALA A 113 17.77 5.39 -6.26
C ALA A 113 16.96 4.86 -5.06
N TRP A 114 16.09 5.71 -4.49
CA TRP A 114 15.27 5.36 -3.34
C TRP A 114 14.26 4.25 -3.64
N SER A 115 13.54 4.34 -4.78
CA SER A 115 12.53 3.35 -5.14
C SER A 115 13.11 1.97 -5.42
N ASN A 116 14.33 1.89 -5.97
CA ASN A 116 15.04 0.63 -6.15
C ASN A 116 15.43 0.00 -4.81
N ASP A 117 16.02 0.77 -3.90
CA ASP A 117 16.35 0.30 -2.56
C ASP A 117 15.10 -0.15 -1.78
N TRP A 118 14.04 0.66 -1.82
CA TRP A 118 12.75 0.31 -1.24
C TRP A 118 12.19 -0.99 -1.82
N TYR A 119 12.28 -1.19 -3.14
CA TYR A 119 11.79 -2.41 -3.79
C TYR A 119 12.56 -3.64 -3.34
N GLU A 120 13.90 -3.57 -3.28
CA GLU A 120 14.75 -4.67 -2.83
C GLU A 120 14.40 -5.11 -1.39
N ARG A 121 14.15 -4.15 -0.50
CA ARG A 121 13.69 -4.43 0.88
C ARG A 121 12.27 -5.01 0.93
N LYS A 122 11.39 -4.63 -0.01
CA LYS A 122 9.96 -5.00 -0.02
C LYS A 122 9.65 -6.29 -0.77
N LYS A 123 10.43 -6.67 -1.79
CA LYS A 123 10.10 -7.77 -2.72
C LYS A 123 9.86 -9.10 -2.02
N ALA A 124 10.60 -9.42 -0.95
CA ALA A 124 10.47 -10.68 -0.21
C ALA A 124 9.14 -10.80 0.55
N SER A 125 8.58 -9.67 1.02
CA SER A 125 7.33 -9.63 1.79
C SER A 125 6.11 -9.26 0.94
N ALA A 126 6.31 -8.86 -0.31
CA ALA A 126 5.24 -8.39 -1.17
C ALA A 126 4.47 -9.57 -1.79
N LYS A 127 3.14 -9.53 -1.72
CA LYS A 127 2.29 -10.56 -2.34
C LYS A 127 2.38 -10.61 -3.88
N ARG A 128 2.76 -9.50 -4.52
CA ARG A 128 2.88 -9.36 -5.98
C ARG A 128 4.07 -8.47 -6.34
N PRO A 129 5.30 -8.92 -6.14
CA PRO A 129 6.49 -8.12 -6.43
C PRO A 129 6.58 -7.72 -7.91
N ASP A 130 6.19 -8.59 -8.84
CA ASP A 130 6.21 -8.30 -10.27
C ASP A 130 5.31 -7.12 -10.64
N THR A 131 4.13 -7.01 -10.04
CA THR A 131 3.22 -5.88 -10.28
C THR A 131 3.85 -4.57 -9.78
N ILE A 132 4.51 -4.59 -8.64
CA ILE A 132 5.24 -3.43 -8.11
C ILE A 132 6.38 -3.06 -9.06
N LYS A 133 7.12 -4.04 -9.54
CA LYS A 133 8.22 -3.84 -10.49
C LYS A 133 7.74 -3.17 -11.77
N VAL A 134 6.62 -3.63 -12.33
CA VAL A 134 5.99 -3.00 -13.50
C VAL A 134 5.58 -1.55 -13.21
N HIS A 135 4.96 -1.27 -12.04
CA HIS A 135 4.63 0.11 -11.66
C HIS A 135 5.87 1.00 -11.64
N LEU A 136 7.00 0.50 -11.12
CA LEU A 136 8.25 1.24 -11.05
C LEU A 136 8.85 1.46 -12.44
N ASP A 137 9.15 0.38 -13.16
CA ASP A 137 9.97 0.42 -14.38
C ASP A 137 9.24 1.07 -15.56
N VAL A 138 7.93 0.82 -15.67
CA VAL A 138 7.14 1.29 -16.82
C VAL A 138 6.53 2.68 -16.59
N HIS A 139 6.21 3.02 -15.33
CA HIS A 139 5.38 4.20 -15.08
C HIS A 139 6.05 5.24 -14.17
N LEU A 140 6.60 4.85 -13.01
CA LEU A 140 7.05 5.79 -12.00
C LEU A 140 8.49 6.27 -12.24
N VAL A 141 9.43 5.37 -12.49
CA VAL A 141 10.84 5.71 -12.74
C VAL A 141 11.03 6.52 -14.02
N PRO A 142 10.36 6.22 -15.14
CA PRO A 142 10.46 7.09 -16.34
C PRO A 142 10.00 8.52 -16.10
N THR A 143 9.08 8.74 -15.15
CA THR A 143 8.54 10.09 -14.87
C THR A 143 9.31 10.80 -13.75
N PHE A 144 9.53 10.14 -12.63
CA PHE A 144 10.07 10.77 -11.42
C PHE A 144 11.52 10.41 -11.13
N GLY A 145 12.10 9.44 -11.84
CA GLY A 145 13.37 8.82 -11.49
C GLY A 145 14.55 9.75 -11.31
N GLY A 146 14.65 10.79 -12.14
CA GLY A 146 15.71 11.80 -12.05
C GLY A 146 15.46 12.89 -11.01
N THR A 147 14.25 12.96 -10.44
CA THR A 147 13.88 13.97 -9.46
C THR A 147 14.33 13.55 -8.06
N ARG A 148 14.91 14.45 -7.29
CA ARG A 148 15.15 14.23 -5.85
C ARG A 148 13.82 14.00 -5.16
N ILE A 149 13.79 13.05 -4.18
CA ILE A 149 12.54 12.60 -3.59
C ILE A 149 11.82 13.72 -2.80
N ASP A 150 12.56 14.67 -2.25
CA ASP A 150 12.05 15.86 -1.54
C ASP A 150 11.47 16.94 -2.46
N ARG A 151 11.68 16.83 -3.78
CA ARG A 151 11.24 17.80 -4.77
C ARG A 151 9.97 17.38 -5.52
N ILE A 152 9.47 16.18 -5.28
CA ILE A 152 8.23 15.70 -5.89
C ILE A 152 7.05 16.41 -5.24
N LYS A 153 6.25 17.13 -6.07
CA LYS A 153 5.09 17.91 -5.62
C LYS A 153 3.77 17.22 -5.95
N PRO A 154 2.69 17.52 -5.24
CA PRO A 154 1.35 17.02 -5.59
C PRO A 154 0.97 17.34 -7.05
N SER A 155 1.29 18.54 -7.54
CA SER A 155 1.03 18.96 -8.92
C SER A 155 1.75 18.13 -9.99
N ASP A 156 2.93 17.59 -9.68
CA ASP A 156 3.67 16.74 -10.60
C ASP A 156 2.97 15.37 -10.73
N ILE A 157 2.49 14.85 -9.59
CA ILE A 157 1.72 13.60 -9.54
C ILE A 157 0.38 13.75 -10.27
N GLU A 158 -0.32 14.86 -10.10
CA GLU A 158 -1.59 15.13 -10.78
C GLU A 158 -1.40 15.27 -12.29
N ARG A 159 -0.34 15.94 -12.74
CA ARG A 159 0.01 16.05 -14.16
C ARG A 159 0.33 14.69 -14.78
N TRP A 160 1.10 13.87 -14.06
CA TRP A 160 1.39 12.49 -14.47
C TRP A 160 0.11 11.64 -14.55
N LEU A 161 -0.79 11.74 -13.56
CA LEU A 161 -2.08 11.03 -13.57
C LEU A 161 -2.96 11.44 -14.76
N ALA A 162 -3.03 12.74 -15.07
CA ALA A 162 -3.77 13.25 -16.21
C ALA A 162 -3.22 12.67 -17.53
N ALA A 163 -1.90 12.66 -17.72
CA ALA A 163 -1.26 12.07 -18.87
C ALA A 163 -1.57 10.57 -18.99
N LYS A 164 -1.44 9.80 -17.88
CA LYS A 164 -1.72 8.36 -17.88
C LYS A 164 -3.19 8.02 -18.10
N ASN A 165 -4.10 8.89 -17.68
CA ASN A 165 -5.53 8.75 -18.00
C ASN A 165 -5.79 8.99 -19.50
N THR A 166 -5.11 9.96 -20.11
CA THR A 166 -5.17 10.21 -21.57
C THR A 166 -4.56 9.03 -22.36
N ASP A 167 -3.53 8.38 -21.82
CA ASP A 167 -2.96 7.13 -22.37
C ASP A 167 -3.94 5.92 -22.29
N GLY A 168 -5.16 6.10 -21.77
CA GLY A 168 -6.20 5.05 -21.68
C GLY A 168 -6.08 4.11 -20.49
N LEU A 169 -5.25 4.41 -19.48
CA LEU A 169 -5.14 3.58 -18.29
C LEU A 169 -6.39 3.73 -17.40
N SER A 170 -6.96 2.61 -16.98
CA SER A 170 -8.16 2.61 -16.14
C SER A 170 -7.95 3.30 -14.79
N PRO A 171 -8.98 4.01 -14.24
CA PRO A 171 -8.90 4.66 -12.93
C PRO A 171 -8.49 3.70 -11.80
N GLY A 172 -8.91 2.44 -11.86
CA GLY A 172 -8.52 1.42 -10.89
C GLY A 172 -7.03 1.05 -10.96
N TYR A 173 -6.43 1.07 -12.16
CA TYR A 173 -5.00 0.85 -12.34
C TYR A 173 -4.20 2.06 -11.87
N LEU A 174 -4.64 3.28 -12.21
CA LEU A 174 -4.05 4.53 -11.72
C LEU A 174 -4.02 4.57 -10.18
N LYS A 175 -5.12 4.18 -9.52
CA LYS A 175 -5.18 4.10 -8.06
C LYS A 175 -4.14 3.13 -7.48
N ARG A 176 -3.92 1.98 -8.12
CA ARG A 176 -2.89 1.01 -7.68
C ARG A 176 -1.49 1.59 -7.80
N MET A 177 -1.18 2.26 -8.90
CA MET A 177 0.12 2.93 -9.09
C MET A 177 0.35 4.04 -8.06
N VAL A 178 -0.67 4.87 -7.79
CA VAL A 178 -0.60 5.91 -6.74
C VAL A 178 -0.38 5.28 -5.37
N ASN A 179 -0.99 4.14 -5.07
CA ASN A 179 -0.75 3.45 -3.80
C ASN A 179 0.70 2.94 -3.69
N THR A 180 1.29 2.47 -4.79
CA THR A 180 2.72 2.14 -4.84
C THR A 180 3.59 3.37 -4.59
N LEU A 181 3.32 4.49 -5.27
CA LEU A 181 4.02 5.76 -5.06
C LEU A 181 3.88 6.27 -3.62
N LYS A 182 2.66 6.23 -3.05
CA LYS A 182 2.41 6.57 -1.63
C LYS A 182 3.27 5.73 -0.68
N SER A 183 3.37 4.43 -0.94
CA SER A 183 4.15 3.51 -0.10
C SER A 183 5.65 3.85 -0.10
N ILE A 184 6.19 4.21 -1.27
CA ILE A 184 7.60 4.62 -1.44
C ILE A 184 7.85 5.94 -0.71
N LEU A 185 6.95 6.91 -0.86
CA LEU A 185 7.08 8.23 -0.24
C LEU A 185 6.83 8.19 1.28
N TYR A 186 6.00 7.26 1.78
CA TYR A 186 5.88 7.02 3.22
C TYR A 186 7.15 6.40 3.82
N ASP A 187 7.84 5.55 3.07
CA ASP A 187 9.13 5.01 3.47
C ASP A 187 10.18 6.14 3.55
N ALA A 188 10.23 7.02 2.56
CA ALA A 188 11.10 8.20 2.58
C ALA A 188 10.75 9.19 3.71
N LEU A 189 9.47 9.34 4.06
CA LEU A 189 9.02 10.14 5.20
C LEU A 189 9.50 9.53 6.53
N ARG A 190 9.42 8.21 6.67
CA ARG A 190 9.91 7.51 7.86
C ARG A 190 11.41 7.66 8.07
N GLU A 191 12.18 7.66 6.98
CA GLU A 191 13.64 7.84 7.00
C GLU A 191 14.07 9.33 7.05
N GLY A 192 13.11 10.27 7.10
CA GLY A 192 13.38 11.70 7.24
C GLY A 192 13.81 12.44 5.97
N TYR A 193 13.79 11.80 4.81
CA TYR A 193 14.15 12.46 3.53
C TYR A 193 13.09 13.44 3.03
N VAL A 194 11.85 13.29 3.47
CA VAL A 194 10.74 14.21 3.19
C VAL A 194 9.99 14.53 4.47
N THR A 195 9.42 15.73 4.58
CA THR A 195 8.66 16.17 5.76
C THR A 195 7.18 15.77 5.68
N GLU A 196 6.70 15.45 4.48
CA GLU A 196 5.31 15.02 4.23
C GLU A 196 5.24 14.18 2.96
N ASN A 197 4.17 13.40 2.83
CA ASN A 197 3.95 12.59 1.64
C ASN A 197 3.09 13.36 0.62
N PRO A 198 3.65 13.88 -0.49
CA PRO A 198 2.89 14.66 -1.47
C PRO A 198 1.78 13.87 -2.17
N ALA A 199 1.91 12.55 -2.28
CA ALA A 199 0.89 11.71 -2.91
C ALA A 199 -0.39 11.57 -2.06
N THR A 200 -0.41 12.05 -0.81
CA THR A 200 -1.64 12.10 0.01
C THR A 200 -2.47 13.34 -0.27
N LYS A 201 -1.86 14.38 -0.84
CA LYS A 201 -2.49 15.68 -1.09
C LYS A 201 -3.08 15.84 -2.49
N ILE A 202 -2.99 14.81 -3.33
CA ILE A 202 -3.59 14.82 -4.66
C ILE A 202 -5.11 14.72 -4.58
N ASN A 203 -5.77 15.26 -5.59
CA ASN A 203 -7.21 15.12 -5.75
C ASN A 203 -7.62 13.65 -5.92
N PRO A 204 -8.82 13.25 -5.46
CA PRO A 204 -9.33 11.90 -5.64
C PRO A 204 -9.41 11.53 -7.12
N ILE A 205 -8.96 10.32 -7.46
CA ILE A 205 -9.06 9.80 -8.83
C ILE A 205 -10.53 9.57 -9.15
N LYS A 206 -11.03 10.29 -10.16
CA LYS A 206 -12.43 10.18 -10.63
C LYS A 206 -12.65 8.86 -11.39
N GLY A 207 -13.92 8.46 -11.52
CA GLY A 207 -14.29 7.25 -12.28
C GLY A 207 -14.04 5.93 -11.57
N LEU A 208 -13.76 5.96 -10.27
CA LEU A 208 -13.70 4.77 -9.42
C LEU A 208 -15.11 4.36 -9.00
N HIS A 209 -15.80 3.62 -9.85
CA HIS A 209 -17.09 3.04 -9.49
C HIS A 209 -16.90 1.65 -8.92
N ALA A 210 -17.53 1.38 -7.77
CA ALA A 210 -17.64 0.01 -7.28
C ALA A 210 -18.55 -0.77 -8.25
N ARG A 211 -18.04 -1.89 -8.76
CA ARG A 211 -18.83 -2.75 -9.64
C ARG A 211 -19.98 -3.36 -8.83
N GLN A 212 -21.22 -3.24 -9.32
CA GLN A 212 -22.43 -3.73 -8.66
C GLN A 212 -23.10 -4.89 -9.42
N ARG A 213 -22.35 -5.56 -10.30
CA ARG A 213 -22.86 -6.66 -11.12
C ARG A 213 -23.07 -7.93 -10.27
N PHE A 214 -24.24 -8.52 -10.36
CA PHE A 214 -24.59 -9.86 -9.90
C PHE A 214 -25.46 -10.54 -10.97
N LEU A 215 -25.56 -11.85 -10.94
CA LEU A 215 -26.28 -12.63 -11.93
C LEU A 215 -27.74 -12.81 -11.49
N ASP A 216 -28.63 -12.70 -12.44
CA ASP A 216 -30.01 -13.12 -12.27
C ASP A 216 -30.17 -14.66 -12.42
N PRO A 217 -31.32 -15.24 -12.08
CA PRO A 217 -31.54 -16.70 -12.16
C PRO A 217 -31.36 -17.28 -13.57
N ALA A 218 -31.76 -16.55 -14.62
CA ALA A 218 -31.63 -17.02 -16.00
C ALA A 218 -30.17 -17.03 -16.45
N GLU A 219 -29.40 -16.00 -16.08
CA GLU A 219 -27.96 -15.93 -16.33
C GLU A 219 -27.18 -17.03 -15.61
N ILE A 220 -27.58 -17.37 -14.39
CA ILE A 220 -26.98 -18.49 -13.62
C ILE A 220 -27.18 -19.81 -14.37
N VAL A 221 -28.41 -20.08 -14.85
CA VAL A 221 -28.71 -21.30 -15.61
C VAL A 221 -27.89 -21.38 -16.90
N LEU A 222 -27.84 -20.29 -17.68
CA LEU A 222 -27.05 -20.22 -18.92
C LEU A 222 -25.57 -20.47 -18.65
N LEU A 223 -25.02 -19.82 -17.62
CA LEU A 223 -23.63 -19.99 -17.26
C LEU A 223 -23.29 -21.42 -16.84
N LEU A 224 -24.15 -22.07 -16.08
CA LEU A 224 -23.95 -23.46 -15.64
C LEU A 224 -24.01 -24.43 -16.82
N VAL A 225 -24.94 -24.23 -17.76
CA VAL A 225 -25.06 -25.05 -18.97
C VAL A 225 -23.81 -24.92 -19.85
N GLU A 226 -23.35 -23.70 -20.09
CA GLU A 226 -22.17 -23.47 -20.93
C GLU A 226 -20.87 -23.89 -20.21
N ALA A 227 -20.81 -23.75 -18.90
CA ALA A 227 -19.66 -24.22 -18.11
C ALA A 227 -19.50 -25.74 -18.18
N GLU A 228 -20.61 -26.50 -18.12
CA GLU A 228 -20.60 -27.95 -18.22
C GLU A 228 -20.13 -28.45 -19.59
N LYS A 229 -20.53 -27.77 -20.68
CA LYS A 229 -20.04 -28.05 -22.04
C LYS A 229 -18.56 -27.77 -22.20
N VAL A 230 -18.03 -26.77 -21.48
CA VAL A 230 -16.60 -26.43 -21.52
C VAL A 230 -15.77 -27.43 -20.71
N GLU A 231 -16.17 -27.67 -19.47
CA GLU A 231 -15.54 -28.64 -18.55
C GLU A 231 -16.49 -28.91 -17.38
N PRO A 232 -16.79 -30.17 -17.05
CA PRO A 232 -17.68 -30.51 -15.93
C PRO A 232 -17.21 -29.94 -14.57
N TRP A 233 -15.89 -29.97 -14.30
CA TRP A 233 -15.34 -29.39 -13.08
C TRP A 233 -15.57 -27.88 -12.96
N LEU A 234 -15.67 -27.15 -14.08
CA LEU A 234 -15.94 -25.73 -14.06
C LEU A 234 -17.35 -25.41 -13.58
N LYS A 235 -18.35 -26.23 -13.99
CA LYS A 235 -19.70 -26.16 -13.45
C LYS A 235 -19.68 -26.36 -11.93
N ASP A 236 -18.97 -27.37 -11.45
CA ASP A 236 -18.86 -27.65 -10.01
C ASP A 236 -18.25 -26.49 -9.24
N VAL A 237 -17.21 -25.88 -9.78
CA VAL A 237 -16.58 -24.67 -9.22
C VAL A 237 -17.57 -23.50 -9.16
N ILE A 238 -18.39 -23.28 -10.20
CA ILE A 238 -19.38 -22.20 -10.24
C ILE A 238 -20.48 -22.46 -9.21
N VAL A 239 -21.00 -23.69 -9.13
CA VAL A 239 -21.97 -24.10 -8.10
C VAL A 239 -21.36 -23.85 -6.71
N TRP A 240 -20.13 -24.29 -6.48
CA TRP A 240 -19.45 -24.07 -5.22
C TRP A 240 -19.33 -22.57 -4.87
N ALA A 241 -18.92 -21.73 -5.83
CA ALA A 241 -18.79 -20.29 -5.62
C ALA A 241 -20.12 -19.61 -5.30
N LEU A 242 -21.19 -19.98 -6.01
CA LEU A 242 -22.55 -19.47 -5.79
C LEU A 242 -23.10 -19.87 -4.42
N HIS A 243 -22.84 -21.09 -3.95
CA HIS A 243 -23.35 -21.58 -2.67
C HIS A 243 -22.52 -21.17 -1.46
N SER A 244 -21.19 -21.05 -1.61
CA SER A 244 -20.30 -20.74 -0.49
C SER A 244 -20.01 -19.24 -0.33
N GLY A 245 -20.08 -18.47 -1.41
CA GLY A 245 -19.61 -17.09 -1.45
C GLY A 245 -18.09 -16.96 -1.22
N MET A 246 -17.30 -18.02 -1.34
CA MET A 246 -15.86 -18.02 -1.15
C MET A 246 -15.14 -17.21 -2.24
N ARG A 247 -13.94 -16.70 -1.92
CA ARG A 247 -13.08 -16.04 -2.92
C ARG A 247 -12.50 -17.08 -3.87
N ARG A 248 -12.26 -16.70 -5.13
CA ARG A 248 -11.67 -17.60 -6.13
C ARG A 248 -10.40 -18.31 -5.61
N GLY A 249 -9.48 -17.56 -5.00
CA GLY A 249 -8.24 -18.16 -4.47
C GLY A 249 -8.47 -19.13 -3.33
N GLU A 250 -9.49 -18.92 -2.49
CA GLU A 250 -9.87 -19.84 -1.43
C GLU A 250 -10.42 -21.16 -2.01
N ILE A 251 -11.20 -21.08 -3.09
CA ILE A 251 -11.72 -22.28 -3.79
C ILE A 251 -10.59 -23.02 -4.51
N GLN A 252 -9.66 -22.31 -5.14
CA GLN A 252 -8.53 -22.91 -5.85
C GLN A 252 -7.54 -23.65 -4.95
N GLU A 253 -7.42 -23.19 -3.70
CA GLU A 253 -6.45 -23.70 -2.72
C GLU A 253 -7.08 -24.65 -1.70
N MET A 254 -8.40 -24.87 -1.80
CA MET A 254 -9.15 -25.72 -0.88
C MET A 254 -8.77 -27.19 -1.06
N CYS A 255 -8.39 -27.83 0.04
CA CYS A 255 -7.96 -29.23 0.08
C CYS A 255 -9.00 -30.13 0.77
N TRP A 256 -8.94 -31.44 0.52
CA TRP A 256 -9.80 -32.40 1.18
C TRP A 256 -9.71 -32.38 2.71
N PRO A 257 -8.54 -32.21 3.35
CA PRO A 257 -8.41 -32.06 4.80
C PRO A 257 -9.13 -30.84 5.39
N ASP A 258 -9.48 -29.83 4.56
CA ASP A 258 -10.23 -28.66 5.00
C ASP A 258 -11.73 -28.98 5.22
N ILE A 259 -12.20 -30.14 4.74
CA ILE A 259 -13.60 -30.57 4.84
C ILE A 259 -13.77 -31.47 6.05
N LEU A 260 -14.52 -31.00 7.04
CA LEU A 260 -14.77 -31.71 8.27
C LEU A 260 -16.25 -32.13 8.36
N ASP A 261 -16.50 -33.28 8.98
CA ASP A 261 -17.87 -33.74 9.31
C ASP A 261 -18.42 -32.97 10.51
N LEU A 262 -19.69 -32.63 10.46
CA LEU A 262 -20.36 -31.96 11.56
C LEU A 262 -21.04 -33.00 12.48
N PRO A 263 -21.00 -32.81 13.81
CA PRO A 263 -21.83 -33.58 14.73
C PRO A 263 -23.32 -33.40 14.36
N GLY A 264 -24.00 -34.49 14.05
CA GLY A 264 -25.39 -34.45 13.61
C GLY A 264 -25.60 -34.46 12.09
N GLY A 265 -24.54 -34.62 11.34
CA GLY A 265 -24.57 -34.77 9.87
C GLY A 265 -24.27 -33.47 9.12
N GLY A 266 -23.86 -33.63 7.85
CA GLY A 266 -23.39 -32.54 7.02
C GLY A 266 -21.87 -32.29 7.12
N LYS A 267 -21.39 -31.33 6.35
CA LYS A 267 -19.95 -31.01 6.29
C LYS A 267 -19.72 -29.48 6.42
N VAL A 268 -18.53 -29.13 6.87
CA VAL A 268 -18.08 -27.75 7.00
C VAL A 268 -16.70 -27.60 6.35
N VAL A 269 -16.51 -26.52 5.61
CA VAL A 269 -15.21 -26.11 5.09
C VAL A 269 -14.53 -25.20 6.10
N THR A 270 -13.30 -25.50 6.49
CA THR A 270 -12.48 -24.66 7.37
C THR A 270 -11.43 -23.93 6.56
N LEU A 271 -11.41 -22.60 6.70
CA LEU A 271 -10.47 -21.72 6.01
C LEU A 271 -9.52 -21.12 7.05
N ALA A 272 -8.40 -21.80 7.30
CA ALA A 272 -7.40 -21.40 8.29
C ALA A 272 -6.69 -20.09 7.89
N THR A 273 -6.38 -19.91 6.60
CA THR A 273 -5.70 -18.74 6.08
C THR A 273 -6.60 -17.97 5.12
N THR A 274 -7.02 -16.78 5.51
CA THR A 274 -7.83 -15.91 4.66
C THR A 274 -7.08 -14.62 4.32
N LYS A 275 -7.51 -13.89 3.28
CA LYS A 275 -6.93 -12.58 2.92
C LYS A 275 -7.00 -11.56 4.08
N SER A 276 -7.96 -11.71 4.98
CA SER A 276 -8.13 -10.88 6.18
C SER A 276 -7.33 -11.36 7.39
N GLY A 277 -6.64 -12.51 7.29
CA GLY A 277 -5.90 -13.13 8.38
C GLY A 277 -6.77 -13.79 9.46
N LYS A 278 -8.10 -13.75 9.33
CA LYS A 278 -9.02 -14.37 10.28
C LYS A 278 -9.54 -15.69 9.73
N PRO A 279 -9.40 -16.81 10.46
CA PRO A 279 -9.98 -18.08 10.07
C PRO A 279 -11.52 -17.97 10.05
N ARG A 280 -12.16 -18.75 9.20
CA ARG A 280 -13.61 -18.90 9.17
C ARG A 280 -14.03 -20.27 8.68
N SER A 281 -15.25 -20.64 8.98
CA SER A 281 -15.86 -21.89 8.52
C SER A 281 -17.11 -21.60 7.69
N VAL A 282 -17.37 -22.44 6.68
CA VAL A 282 -18.53 -22.34 5.81
C VAL A 282 -19.27 -23.70 5.84
N ILE A 283 -20.46 -23.74 6.41
CA ILE A 283 -21.31 -24.94 6.40
C ILE A 283 -21.72 -25.24 4.96
N CYS A 284 -21.54 -26.50 4.54
CA CYS A 284 -21.86 -26.94 3.20
C CYS A 284 -23.39 -27.03 3.01
N THR A 285 -23.87 -26.45 1.93
CA THR A 285 -25.24 -26.65 1.45
C THR A 285 -25.35 -27.98 0.70
N THR A 286 -26.56 -28.46 0.44
CA THR A 286 -26.78 -29.66 -0.36
C THR A 286 -26.08 -29.65 -1.69
N GLY A 287 -26.12 -28.50 -2.43
CA GLY A 287 -25.42 -28.36 -3.69
C GLY A 287 -23.88 -28.46 -3.56
N MET A 288 -23.31 -27.98 -2.43
CA MET A 288 -21.89 -28.18 -2.15
C MET A 288 -21.55 -29.64 -1.83
N LEU A 289 -22.41 -30.35 -1.11
CA LEU A 289 -22.22 -31.78 -0.82
C LEU A 289 -22.26 -32.62 -2.09
N GLU A 290 -23.14 -32.30 -3.04
CA GLU A 290 -23.20 -32.95 -4.35
C GLU A 290 -21.91 -32.72 -5.15
N VAL A 291 -21.37 -31.50 -5.11
CA VAL A 291 -20.05 -31.19 -5.72
C VAL A 291 -18.96 -32.04 -5.09
N LEU A 292 -18.87 -32.10 -3.75
CA LEU A 292 -17.87 -32.93 -3.07
C LEU A 292 -18.02 -34.41 -3.47
N ASN A 293 -19.23 -34.93 -3.55
CA ASN A 293 -19.47 -36.31 -3.96
C ASN A 293 -19.02 -36.58 -5.41
N ARG A 294 -19.20 -35.62 -6.33
CA ARG A 294 -18.69 -35.75 -7.70
C ARG A 294 -17.17 -35.69 -7.75
N GLN A 295 -16.58 -34.74 -7.08
CA GLN A 295 -15.11 -34.56 -7.07
C GLN A 295 -14.41 -35.72 -6.36
N ALA A 296 -15.02 -36.30 -5.30
CA ALA A 296 -14.45 -37.47 -4.65
C ALA A 296 -14.39 -38.71 -5.57
N LYS A 297 -15.33 -38.86 -6.51
CA LYS A 297 -15.30 -39.94 -7.51
C LYS A 297 -14.26 -39.72 -8.61
N LEU A 298 -13.79 -38.51 -8.79
CA LEU A 298 -12.80 -38.12 -9.76
C LEU A 298 -11.40 -38.05 -9.17
N ARG A 299 -11.29 -38.17 -7.84
CA ARG A 299 -10.00 -38.14 -7.14
C ARG A 299 -9.19 -39.36 -7.52
N ASP A 300 -7.95 -39.14 -7.86
CA ASP A 300 -6.93 -40.18 -7.99
C ASP A 300 -6.23 -40.29 -6.64
N ASP A 301 -6.30 -41.45 -6.01
CA ASP A 301 -5.73 -41.70 -4.68
C ASP A 301 -4.16 -41.72 -4.74
N ASP A 302 -3.59 -41.86 -5.93
CA ASP A 302 -2.14 -41.82 -6.18
C ASP A 302 -1.62 -40.40 -6.48
N ASP A 303 -2.48 -39.38 -6.57
CA ASP A 303 -2.08 -37.98 -6.80
C ASP A 303 -1.73 -37.29 -5.46
N ASP A 304 -0.53 -36.73 -5.37
CA ASP A 304 -0.04 -35.94 -4.23
C ASP A 304 -0.79 -34.58 -4.07
N ASP A 305 -1.67 -34.20 -5.02
CA ASP A 305 -2.44 -32.98 -4.98
C ASP A 305 -3.74 -33.13 -4.19
N ASP A 306 -3.71 -32.77 -2.92
CA ASP A 306 -4.88 -32.84 -2.04
C ASP A 306 -5.99 -31.83 -2.36
N ARG A 307 -5.85 -30.97 -3.37
CA ARG A 307 -6.87 -29.98 -3.72
C ARG A 307 -8.13 -30.65 -4.26
N ILE A 308 -9.28 -30.09 -3.89
CA ILE A 308 -10.59 -30.55 -4.40
C ILE A 308 -10.72 -30.26 -5.90
N PHE A 309 -10.11 -29.15 -6.37
CA PHE A 309 -10.05 -28.78 -7.78
C PHE A 309 -8.58 -28.64 -8.22
N PRO A 310 -7.89 -29.71 -8.58
CA PRO A 310 -6.46 -29.72 -8.91
C PRO A 310 -6.19 -29.12 -10.31
N VAL A 311 -6.61 -27.86 -10.52
CA VAL A 311 -6.53 -27.17 -11.80
C VAL A 311 -5.64 -25.96 -11.69
N SER A 312 -4.75 -25.73 -12.67
CA SER A 312 -3.86 -24.58 -12.69
C SER A 312 -4.66 -23.26 -12.83
N ALA A 313 -4.16 -22.19 -12.22
CA ALA A 313 -4.80 -20.86 -12.28
C ALA A 313 -4.96 -20.34 -13.73
N MET A 314 -4.06 -20.73 -14.65
CA MET A 314 -4.13 -20.36 -16.05
C MET A 314 -5.23 -21.15 -16.77
N THR A 315 -5.34 -22.46 -16.56
CA THR A 315 -6.39 -23.32 -17.12
C THR A 315 -7.78 -22.84 -16.63
N TRP A 316 -7.90 -22.59 -15.32
CA TRP A 316 -9.10 -22.03 -14.73
C TRP A 316 -9.53 -20.73 -15.43
N ARG A 317 -8.59 -19.75 -15.58
CA ARG A 317 -8.88 -18.49 -16.26
C ARG A 317 -9.36 -18.69 -17.69
N ARG A 318 -8.68 -19.55 -18.46
CA ARG A 318 -9.04 -19.81 -19.86
C ARG A 318 -10.40 -20.47 -20.01
N ARG A 319 -10.73 -21.44 -19.15
CA ARG A 319 -12.02 -22.15 -19.18
C ARG A 319 -13.16 -21.24 -18.72
N TRP A 320 -12.96 -20.47 -17.67
CA TRP A 320 -13.89 -19.43 -17.24
C TRP A 320 -14.20 -18.43 -18.35
N GLU A 321 -13.18 -17.91 -19.01
CA GLU A 321 -13.32 -16.97 -20.13
C GLU A 321 -14.14 -17.58 -21.29
N LYS A 322 -13.90 -18.85 -21.62
CA LYS A 322 -14.65 -19.58 -22.65
C LYS A 322 -16.12 -19.73 -22.26
N ALA A 323 -16.41 -20.16 -21.03
CA ALA A 323 -17.78 -20.41 -20.58
C ALA A 323 -18.62 -19.13 -20.51
N ARG A 324 -18.06 -18.03 -19.91
CA ARG A 324 -18.81 -16.78 -19.80
C ARG A 324 -19.11 -16.14 -21.18
N LYS A 325 -18.20 -16.27 -22.15
CA LYS A 325 -18.43 -15.82 -23.52
C LYS A 325 -19.50 -16.65 -24.24
N ALA A 326 -19.46 -17.97 -24.07
CA ALA A 326 -20.48 -18.86 -24.64
C ALA A 326 -21.88 -18.58 -24.05
N ALA A 327 -21.94 -18.18 -22.78
CA ALA A 327 -23.17 -17.76 -22.12
C ALA A 327 -23.62 -16.33 -22.47
N GLY A 328 -22.85 -15.58 -23.27
CA GLY A 328 -23.15 -14.16 -23.58
C GLY A 328 -22.96 -13.22 -22.40
N LEU A 329 -22.19 -13.62 -21.38
CA LEU A 329 -21.96 -12.89 -20.13
C LEU A 329 -20.55 -12.29 -20.07
N GLU A 330 -20.14 -11.59 -21.14
CA GLU A 330 -18.78 -11.07 -21.24
C GLU A 330 -18.45 -9.98 -20.21
N ASP A 331 -19.48 -9.38 -19.65
CA ASP A 331 -19.40 -8.32 -18.63
C ASP A 331 -19.18 -8.87 -17.22
N ILE A 332 -19.30 -10.19 -16.95
CA ILE A 332 -19.11 -10.76 -15.61
C ILE A 332 -17.66 -11.18 -15.36
N ASP A 333 -17.29 -11.17 -14.09
CA ASP A 333 -16.02 -11.62 -13.52
C ASP A 333 -16.31 -12.74 -12.50
N PHE A 334 -15.39 -13.64 -12.26
CA PHE A 334 -15.60 -14.73 -11.31
C PHE A 334 -16.00 -14.25 -9.90
N HIS A 335 -15.55 -13.05 -9.51
CA HIS A 335 -15.93 -12.46 -8.22
C HIS A 335 -17.40 -12.04 -8.15
N ASP A 336 -18.07 -11.87 -9.30
CA ASP A 336 -19.49 -11.54 -9.35
C ASP A 336 -20.38 -12.73 -8.88
N LEU A 337 -19.89 -13.99 -8.97
CA LEU A 337 -20.55 -15.15 -8.34
C LEU A 337 -20.68 -15.01 -6.84
N ARG A 338 -19.63 -14.51 -6.18
CA ARG A 338 -19.66 -14.22 -4.74
C ARG A 338 -20.61 -13.05 -4.42
N ARG A 339 -20.66 -12.04 -5.29
CA ARG A 339 -21.64 -10.95 -5.16
C ARG A 339 -23.05 -11.48 -5.32
N THR A 340 -23.28 -12.36 -6.29
CA THR A 340 -24.56 -13.03 -6.51
C THR A 340 -24.99 -13.79 -5.26
N ASN A 341 -24.11 -14.63 -4.67
CA ASN A 341 -24.39 -15.31 -3.40
C ASN A 341 -24.83 -14.32 -2.32
N ALA A 342 -24.05 -13.26 -2.12
CA ALA A 342 -24.31 -12.30 -1.07
C ALA A 342 -25.60 -11.49 -1.31
N THR A 343 -25.90 -11.12 -2.56
CA THR A 343 -27.13 -10.41 -2.94
C THR A 343 -28.35 -11.30 -2.73
N GLN A 344 -28.30 -12.55 -3.19
CA GLN A 344 -29.42 -13.49 -3.04
C GLN A 344 -29.65 -13.88 -1.57
N ALA A 345 -28.59 -14.08 -0.79
CA ALA A 345 -28.70 -14.35 0.64
C ALA A 345 -29.32 -13.15 1.40
N ALA A 346 -28.92 -11.93 1.09
CA ALA A 346 -29.50 -10.73 1.68
C ALA A 346 -30.98 -10.58 1.28
N ALA A 347 -31.32 -10.82 0.00
CA ALA A 347 -32.69 -10.79 -0.51
C ALA A 347 -33.57 -11.85 0.16
N SER A 348 -33.02 -13.01 0.53
CA SER A 348 -33.72 -14.09 1.26
C SER A 348 -33.81 -13.81 2.76
N GLY A 349 -33.47 -12.64 3.25
CA GLY A 349 -33.57 -12.24 4.65
C GLY A 349 -32.50 -12.83 5.58
N VAL A 350 -31.39 -13.31 5.04
CA VAL A 350 -30.24 -13.72 5.88
C VAL A 350 -29.65 -12.49 6.56
N ASP A 351 -29.51 -12.56 7.87
CA ASP A 351 -28.87 -11.47 8.65
C ASP A 351 -27.50 -11.08 8.11
N LEU A 352 -27.25 -9.78 7.97
CA LEU A 352 -26.00 -9.25 7.38
C LEU A 352 -24.73 -9.62 8.16
N ARG A 353 -24.83 -9.82 9.49
CA ARG A 353 -23.68 -10.27 10.29
C ARG A 353 -23.34 -11.73 10.01
N THR A 354 -24.36 -12.57 9.93
CA THR A 354 -24.23 -13.99 9.54
C THR A 354 -23.67 -14.10 8.14
N LEU A 355 -24.17 -13.30 7.20
CA LEU A 355 -23.65 -13.24 5.84
C LEU A 355 -22.21 -12.78 5.80
N ALA A 356 -21.86 -11.70 6.53
CA ALA A 356 -20.48 -11.18 6.63
C ALA A 356 -19.52 -12.24 7.16
N ALA A 357 -19.91 -12.96 8.22
CA ALA A 357 -19.12 -14.06 8.78
C ALA A 357 -18.90 -15.18 7.74
N ARG A 358 -19.97 -15.63 7.07
CA ARG A 358 -19.92 -16.68 6.06
C ARG A 358 -19.01 -16.33 4.90
N ILE A 359 -19.17 -15.16 4.30
CA ILE A 359 -18.35 -14.75 3.16
C ILE A 359 -16.98 -14.17 3.58
N GLY A 360 -16.74 -13.88 4.88
CA GLY A 360 -15.47 -13.31 5.37
C GLY A 360 -15.30 -11.85 4.95
N HIS A 361 -16.35 -11.03 5.12
CA HIS A 361 -16.29 -9.58 5.05
C HIS A 361 -16.01 -9.00 6.44
N THR A 362 -15.00 -8.12 6.54
CA THR A 362 -14.63 -7.47 7.81
C THR A 362 -15.36 -6.15 8.05
N ASP A 363 -15.97 -5.60 7.01
CA ASP A 363 -16.62 -4.29 7.02
C ASP A 363 -18.11 -4.44 6.68
N LEU A 364 -18.96 -4.34 7.71
CA LEU A 364 -20.42 -4.38 7.58
C LEU A 364 -20.96 -3.17 6.80
N ALA A 365 -20.37 -1.98 6.98
CA ALA A 365 -20.80 -0.77 6.28
C ALA A 365 -20.64 -0.90 4.76
N MET A 366 -19.62 -1.65 4.32
CA MET A 366 -19.48 -1.97 2.90
C MET A 366 -20.58 -2.91 2.41
N LEU A 367 -20.97 -3.91 3.21
CA LEU A 367 -22.09 -4.79 2.88
C LEU A 367 -23.42 -4.02 2.85
N GLU A 368 -23.72 -3.24 3.86
CA GLU A 368 -24.91 -2.40 3.93
C GLU A 368 -25.02 -1.49 2.70
N LYS A 369 -23.94 -0.82 2.32
CA LYS A 369 -23.90 0.04 1.14
C LYS A 369 -24.14 -0.71 -0.18
N HIS A 370 -23.62 -1.94 -0.30
CA HIS A 370 -23.79 -2.75 -1.52
C HIS A 370 -25.16 -3.39 -1.62
N TYR A 371 -25.80 -3.68 -0.49
CA TYR A 371 -27.07 -4.40 -0.44
C TYR A 371 -28.26 -3.55 0.01
N ALA A 372 -28.05 -2.25 0.30
CA ALA A 372 -29.12 -1.32 0.71
C ALA A 372 -30.31 -1.29 -0.27
N MET A 373 -30.07 -1.45 -1.58
CA MET A 373 -31.14 -1.50 -2.59
C MET A 373 -31.96 -2.80 -2.51
N VAL A 374 -31.39 -3.88 -2.00
CA VAL A 374 -32.06 -5.18 -1.86
C VAL A 374 -32.77 -5.27 -0.51
N VAL A 375 -32.22 -4.62 0.52
CA VAL A 375 -32.82 -4.54 1.85
C VAL A 375 -34.15 -3.76 1.82
N GLY A 376 -34.33 -2.82 0.91
CA GLY A 376 -35.62 -2.11 0.74
C GLY A 376 -36.78 -3.01 0.31
N SER A 377 -36.54 -4.10 -0.41
CA SER A 377 -37.56 -5.12 -0.70
C SER A 377 -37.81 -6.07 0.49
N ALA A 378 -36.78 -6.34 1.29
CA ALA A 378 -36.87 -7.13 2.50
C ALA A 378 -37.65 -6.44 3.64
N GLU A 379 -37.76 -5.10 3.61
CA GLU A 379 -38.57 -4.35 4.59
C GLU A 379 -40.03 -4.68 4.50
N HIS A 380 -40.59 -4.89 3.28
CA HIS A 380 -41.95 -5.29 3.06
C HIS A 380 -42.20 -6.72 3.59
N GLU A 381 -41.32 -7.67 3.28
CA GLU A 381 -41.39 -9.04 3.81
C GLU A 381 -41.18 -9.08 5.33
N ALA A 382 -40.35 -8.23 5.89
CA ALA A 382 -40.16 -8.13 7.34
C ALA A 382 -41.44 -7.62 8.02
N ALA A 383 -42.09 -6.61 7.43
CA ALA A 383 -43.37 -6.11 7.92
C ALA A 383 -44.48 -7.19 7.90
N GLU A 384 -44.54 -7.97 6.79
CA GLU A 384 -45.48 -9.12 6.70
C GLU A 384 -45.17 -10.22 7.73
N LYS A 385 -43.90 -10.54 7.94
CA LYS A 385 -43.49 -11.53 8.98
C LYS A 385 -43.82 -11.03 10.39
N ILE A 386 -43.60 -9.75 10.68
CA ILE A 386 -43.96 -9.12 11.94
C ILE A 386 -45.47 -9.20 12.11
N GLN A 387 -46.24 -8.81 11.10
CA GLN A 387 -47.70 -8.91 11.10
C GLN A 387 -48.15 -10.32 11.43
N LYS A 388 -47.67 -11.32 10.70
CA LYS A 388 -47.99 -12.73 10.89
C LYS A 388 -47.63 -13.25 12.29
N THR A 389 -46.46 -12.87 12.79
CA THR A 389 -46.02 -13.25 14.15
C THR A 389 -46.97 -12.67 15.21
N PHE A 390 -47.35 -11.39 15.06
CA PHE A 390 -48.32 -10.79 15.99
C PHE A 390 -49.71 -11.37 15.85
N GLU A 391 -50.18 -11.75 14.66
CA GLU A 391 -51.45 -12.45 14.45
C GLU A 391 -51.44 -13.82 15.12
N GLU A 392 -50.35 -14.59 15.01
CA GLU A 392 -50.16 -15.87 15.67
C GLU A 392 -50.11 -15.73 17.21
N LEU A 393 -49.48 -14.69 17.72
CA LEU A 393 -49.41 -14.41 19.15
C LEU A 393 -50.71 -13.87 19.72
N THR A 394 -51.48 -13.07 18.94
CA THR A 394 -52.74 -12.44 19.39
C THR A 394 -53.99 -13.21 18.99
N GLY A 395 -53.90 -14.10 18.02
CA GLY A 395 -55.03 -14.93 17.55
C GLY A 395 -55.66 -15.89 18.59
N ASN A 396 -54.98 -16.07 19.74
CA ASN A 396 -55.51 -16.79 20.91
C ASN A 396 -56.10 -15.89 21.99
N VAL A 397 -56.17 -14.57 21.77
CA VAL A 397 -56.82 -13.67 22.73
C VAL A 397 -58.29 -13.55 22.42
N VAL A 398 -59.10 -14.34 23.09
CA VAL A 398 -60.57 -14.19 23.09
C VAL A 398 -60.91 -12.82 23.70
N PRO A 399 -61.64 -11.96 22.99
CA PRO A 399 -62.05 -10.67 23.57
C PRO A 399 -62.93 -10.90 24.80
N ILE A 400 -62.49 -10.42 25.95
CA ILE A 400 -63.31 -10.40 27.17
C ILE A 400 -64.51 -9.52 26.86
N LYS A 401 -65.67 -10.14 26.64
CA LYS A 401 -66.97 -9.41 26.56
C LYS A 401 -67.17 -8.73 27.91
N GLY A 402 -67.00 -7.41 27.93
CA GLY A 402 -67.36 -6.58 29.07
C GLY A 402 -68.84 -6.72 29.27
N ASN A 403 -69.27 -7.28 30.43
CA ASN A 403 -70.62 -7.18 30.92
C ASN A 403 -70.89 -5.71 31.21
N ARG A 404 -71.87 -5.19 30.55
CA ARG A 404 -72.58 -3.96 30.99
C ARG A 404 -73.65 -4.35 31.97
#